data_17498b4c24479e0e1180b7017cb8f5b1
#
_entry.id   17498b4c24479e0e1180b7017cb8f5b1
#
_cell.length_a   1.000
_cell.length_b   1.000
_cell.length_c   1.000
_cell.angle_alpha   90.00
_cell.angle_beta   90.00
_cell.angle_gamma   90.00
#
_symmetry.space_group_name_H-M   'P 1'
#
loop_
_entity.id
_entity.type
_entity.pdbx_description
1 polymer ?
#
loop_
_entity_poly.entity_id
_entity_poly.type
_entity_poly.pdbx_seq_one_letter_code
_entity_poly.pdbx_strand_id
1 'polypeptide(L)'
;MHNVRRAFAAKIIALTKDTKESAKAAAVQTVELVRPTPNSPDKMLSELFDEVQTQQIYGDGKAFVDMTPTKPARTIMARYRRQRRQPGFDLATFVGQHFSTTVYPASSYQPTDTTTARQHVSQLWRQLERRNRKNRGSLLALPYPYMTPGGRFDELFYWDTYFIMLGLAADGRWRSIEHMIRNYTYMLRKFGMIPTANRTYFLSRSQPPMFAAMVQLLARHRGKRVYAEFLPSLLAEYRFWMKGRRQIAKAKAVEYPAYLRVAVMPDGTPLNRYYDNRTTPRPESHREDVHTAHHAASAHTTRTFLDLRAAAESGWDFSSRWFADPCQIQTIETTKYVPVDLNCFLYQLEMTIAEAYRLIKQRRLARRFEAAAERRARAIRRYCWQPTTQFFEDYAITTGQTTGRLTLAAVTPLYVGIATDEQAAAVAQRLEKDFLQPGGLLSTLITNGQQWDAPNGWAPLQWFAIVGLRNYGYDTLAATIRDRWLATNEAVFANKRKMVEKYDVVTASAGGGGEYPLQDGFGWTNGVYAALKDEQLGVAQQ
;
A
#
# COMPACT_ATOMS: atom_id res chain seq x y z
N MET A 1 -20.61 -20.36 15.46
CA MET A 1 -19.56 -19.32 15.61
C MET A 1 -18.82 -19.37 16.95
N HIS A 2 -19.46 -19.71 18.06
CA HIS A 2 -18.80 -19.79 19.39
C HIS A 2 -17.77 -20.93 19.48
N ASN A 3 -18.01 -22.05 18.82
CA ASN A 3 -17.12 -23.24 18.86
C ASN A 3 -15.83 -23.09 18.05
N VAL A 4 -15.84 -22.35 16.93
CA VAL A 4 -14.64 -22.09 16.12
C VAL A 4 -13.70 -21.14 16.87
N ARG A 5 -14.25 -20.16 17.62
CA ARG A 5 -13.46 -19.26 18.48
C ARG A 5 -12.79 -19.98 19.65
N ARG A 6 -13.47 -20.96 20.26
CA ARG A 6 -12.92 -21.81 21.33
C ARG A 6 -11.85 -22.76 20.81
N ALA A 7 -12.04 -23.38 19.65
CA ALA A 7 -11.05 -24.28 19.04
C ALA A 7 -9.77 -23.54 18.64
N PHE A 8 -9.86 -22.32 18.11
CA PHE A 8 -8.70 -21.52 17.75
C PHE A 8 -7.94 -21.02 18.99
N ALA A 9 -8.66 -20.55 20.02
CA ALA A 9 -8.07 -20.18 21.31
C ALA A 9 -7.42 -21.37 22.01
N ALA A 10 -8.04 -22.55 21.99
CA ALA A 10 -7.50 -23.77 22.55
C ALA A 10 -6.23 -24.26 21.81
N LYS A 11 -6.16 -24.09 20.48
CA LYS A 11 -4.99 -24.45 19.67
C LYS A 11 -3.81 -23.51 19.94
N ILE A 12 -4.08 -22.21 20.19
CA ILE A 12 -3.05 -21.24 20.61
C ILE A 12 -2.57 -21.56 22.04
N ILE A 13 -3.47 -21.90 22.96
CA ILE A 13 -3.14 -22.27 24.36
C ILE A 13 -2.36 -23.58 24.43
N ALA A 14 -2.62 -24.55 23.53
CA ALA A 14 -1.87 -25.81 23.44
C ALA A 14 -0.43 -25.59 22.94
N LEU A 15 -0.18 -24.54 22.14
CA LEU A 15 1.14 -24.16 21.64
C LEU A 15 1.96 -23.32 22.64
N THR A 16 1.36 -22.87 23.74
CA THR A 16 1.97 -21.96 24.73
C THR A 16 1.90 -22.49 26.17
N LYS A 17 2.09 -23.80 26.40
CA LYS A 17 2.29 -24.30 27.76
C LYS A 17 3.66 -23.86 28.26
N ASP A 18 3.73 -22.71 28.84
CA ASP A 18 4.55 -22.20 29.94
C ASP A 18 4.81 -20.70 29.85
N THR A 19 4.29 -20.01 30.79
CA THR A 19 4.64 -18.80 31.56
C THR A 19 3.54 -17.76 31.63
N LYS A 20 3.48 -17.02 32.74
CA LYS A 20 2.58 -15.87 32.96
C LYS A 20 2.68 -14.78 31.85
N GLU A 21 3.83 -14.66 31.18
CA GLU A 21 4.02 -13.75 30.05
C GLU A 21 3.34 -14.23 28.76
N SER A 22 3.31 -15.53 28.51
CA SER A 22 2.59 -16.13 27.38
C SER A 22 1.08 -15.98 27.53
N ALA A 23 0.56 -16.12 28.75
CA ALA A 23 -0.86 -15.86 29.06
C ALA A 23 -1.22 -14.38 28.89
N LYS A 24 -0.32 -13.46 29.25
CA LYS A 24 -0.51 -12.02 29.07
C LYS A 24 -0.42 -11.61 27.58
N ALA A 25 0.47 -12.23 26.80
CA ALA A 25 0.58 -12.05 25.36
C ALA A 25 -0.64 -12.63 24.62
N ALA A 26 -1.12 -13.81 25.02
CA ALA A 26 -2.36 -14.41 24.50
C ALA A 26 -3.59 -13.59 24.90
N ALA A 27 -3.66 -13.05 26.12
CA ALA A 27 -4.72 -12.16 26.57
C ALA A 27 -4.70 -10.82 25.82
N VAL A 28 -3.52 -10.24 25.55
CA VAL A 28 -3.37 -9.03 24.74
C VAL A 28 -3.79 -9.32 23.29
N GLN A 29 -3.45 -10.46 22.74
CA GLN A 29 -3.86 -10.86 21.39
C GLN A 29 -5.36 -11.16 21.32
N THR A 30 -5.95 -11.75 22.37
CA THR A 30 -7.39 -11.98 22.48
C THR A 30 -8.16 -10.66 22.66
N VAL A 31 -7.63 -9.70 23.41
CA VAL A 31 -8.21 -8.36 23.58
C VAL A 31 -8.11 -7.54 22.28
N GLU A 32 -7.03 -7.66 21.51
CA GLU A 32 -6.90 -6.96 20.22
C GLU A 32 -7.76 -7.59 19.11
N LEU A 33 -7.98 -8.91 19.13
CA LEU A 33 -8.95 -9.61 18.27
C LEU A 33 -10.42 -9.25 18.61
N VAL A 34 -10.67 -8.73 19.79
CA VAL A 34 -12.01 -8.36 20.32
C VAL A 34 -12.25 -6.84 20.23
N ARG A 35 -11.28 -6.01 19.84
CA ARG A 35 -11.63 -4.63 19.46
C ARG A 35 -12.58 -4.71 18.26
N PRO A 36 -13.88 -4.37 18.42
CA PRO A 36 -14.80 -4.41 17.30
C PRO A 36 -14.23 -3.48 16.23
N THR A 37 -13.95 -4.04 15.04
CA THR A 37 -13.64 -3.20 13.89
C THR A 37 -14.87 -2.35 13.67
N PRO A 38 -14.82 -1.02 13.85
CA PRO A 38 -16.03 -0.23 13.79
C PRO A 38 -16.61 -0.35 12.37
N ASN A 39 -17.83 -0.79 12.28
CA ASN A 39 -18.73 -0.56 11.15
C ASN A 39 -18.22 -0.97 9.75
N SER A 40 -17.53 -2.11 9.61
CA SER A 40 -17.22 -2.65 8.28
C SER A 40 -18.49 -3.16 7.60
N PRO A 41 -18.81 -2.74 6.35
CA PRO A 41 -20.07 -3.09 5.66
C PRO A 41 -20.32 -4.59 5.56
N ASP A 42 -19.31 -5.40 5.27
CA ASP A 42 -19.40 -6.87 5.18
C ASP A 42 -19.91 -7.52 6.48
N LYS A 43 -19.56 -6.95 7.64
CA LYS A 43 -19.96 -7.45 8.95
C LYS A 43 -21.31 -6.92 9.40
N MET A 44 -21.62 -5.68 9.02
CA MET A 44 -22.86 -5.02 9.43
C MET A 44 -24.06 -5.44 8.61
N LEU A 45 -23.85 -5.69 7.32
CA LEU A 45 -24.90 -5.96 6.36
C LEU A 45 -25.01 -7.45 5.98
N SER A 46 -24.03 -8.28 6.43
CA SER A 46 -24.08 -9.75 6.30
C SER A 46 -24.60 -10.22 4.94
N GLU A 47 -25.74 -10.94 4.93
CA GLU A 47 -26.35 -11.50 3.73
C GLU A 47 -26.79 -10.45 2.70
N LEU A 48 -27.15 -9.24 3.10
CA LEU A 48 -27.44 -8.16 2.16
C LEU A 48 -26.17 -7.74 1.42
N PHE A 49 -25.05 -7.66 2.14
CA PHE A 49 -23.76 -7.35 1.53
C PHE A 49 -23.37 -8.41 0.49
N ASP A 50 -23.46 -9.69 0.87
CA ASP A 50 -23.10 -10.80 0.00
C ASP A 50 -23.98 -10.83 -1.26
N GLU A 51 -25.29 -10.61 -1.14
CA GLU A 51 -26.21 -10.58 -2.29
C GLU A 51 -25.92 -9.41 -3.24
N VAL A 52 -25.71 -8.20 -2.72
CA VAL A 52 -25.41 -7.02 -3.55
C VAL A 52 -24.10 -7.20 -4.33
N GLN A 53 -23.07 -7.75 -3.68
CA GLN A 53 -21.79 -8.00 -4.34
C GLN A 53 -21.87 -9.14 -5.36
N THR A 54 -22.55 -10.23 -5.03
CA THR A 54 -22.67 -11.40 -5.92
C THR A 54 -23.56 -11.11 -7.14
N GLN A 55 -24.68 -10.38 -6.96
CA GLN A 55 -25.57 -10.02 -8.06
C GLN A 55 -25.09 -8.84 -8.91
N GLN A 56 -23.93 -8.25 -8.58
CA GLN A 56 -23.35 -7.13 -9.31
C GLN A 56 -24.31 -5.94 -9.50
N ILE A 57 -25.06 -5.60 -8.46
CA ILE A 57 -25.98 -4.44 -8.52
C ILE A 57 -25.24 -3.16 -8.95
N TYR A 58 -23.97 -3.08 -8.62
CA TYR A 58 -23.03 -2.05 -9.10
C TYR A 58 -21.92 -2.72 -9.91
N GLY A 59 -21.50 -2.08 -11.00
CA GLY A 59 -20.41 -2.58 -11.85
C GLY A 59 -19.05 -2.64 -11.16
N ASP A 60 -18.92 -1.95 -10.00
CA ASP A 60 -17.71 -1.85 -9.18
C ASP A 60 -18.06 -2.24 -7.74
N GLY A 61 -17.38 -3.27 -7.20
CA GLY A 61 -17.57 -3.76 -5.83
C GLY A 61 -17.34 -2.69 -4.75
N LYS A 62 -16.43 -1.71 -5.01
CA LYS A 62 -16.16 -0.60 -4.09
C LYS A 62 -17.37 0.36 -3.96
N ALA A 63 -18.18 0.50 -4.99
CA ALA A 63 -19.33 1.43 -4.97
C ALA A 63 -20.25 1.19 -3.78
N PHE A 64 -20.64 -0.05 -3.52
CA PHE A 64 -21.56 -0.37 -2.42
C PHE A 64 -20.93 -0.18 -1.03
N VAL A 65 -19.69 -0.60 -0.83
CA VAL A 65 -19.02 -0.48 0.48
C VAL A 65 -18.73 0.98 0.88
N ASP A 66 -18.77 1.88 -0.09
CA ASP A 66 -18.58 3.31 0.11
C ASP A 66 -19.87 4.07 0.39
N MET A 67 -21.02 3.46 0.11
CA MET A 67 -22.31 4.09 0.37
C MET A 67 -22.55 4.33 1.86
N THR A 68 -23.30 5.38 2.13
CA THR A 68 -23.72 5.75 3.48
C THR A 68 -25.13 5.22 3.73
N PRO A 69 -25.35 4.35 4.76
CA PRO A 69 -26.68 3.89 5.11
C PRO A 69 -27.52 5.07 5.65
N THR A 70 -28.79 5.18 5.19
CA THR A 70 -29.73 6.23 5.60
C THR A 70 -30.31 6.00 6.98
N LYS A 71 -30.22 4.77 7.50
CA LYS A 71 -30.68 4.33 8.82
C LYS A 71 -29.64 3.40 9.46
N PRO A 72 -29.70 3.15 10.78
CA PRO A 72 -28.84 2.15 11.42
C PRO A 72 -28.91 0.79 10.72
N ALA A 73 -27.77 0.13 10.52
CA ALA A 73 -27.67 -1.13 9.80
C ALA A 73 -28.65 -2.20 10.32
N ARG A 74 -28.84 -2.29 11.66
CA ARG A 74 -29.82 -3.22 12.26
C ARG A 74 -31.26 -3.00 11.73
N THR A 75 -31.62 -1.74 11.49
CA THR A 75 -32.96 -1.38 10.96
C THR A 75 -33.08 -1.76 9.49
N ILE A 76 -32.03 -1.50 8.71
CA ILE A 76 -31.98 -1.88 7.30
C ILE A 76 -32.05 -3.38 7.16
N MET A 77 -31.25 -4.13 7.94
CA MET A 77 -31.26 -5.60 7.92
C MET A 77 -32.59 -6.23 8.33
N ALA A 78 -33.27 -5.66 9.32
CA ALA A 78 -34.61 -6.14 9.72
C ALA A 78 -35.63 -5.96 8.57
N ARG A 79 -35.58 -4.81 7.86
CA ARG A 79 -36.43 -4.56 6.68
C ARG A 79 -36.09 -5.49 5.53
N TYR A 80 -34.81 -5.64 5.22
CA TYR A 80 -34.34 -6.55 4.18
C TYR A 80 -34.79 -7.98 4.38
N ARG A 81 -34.60 -8.56 5.58
CA ARG A 81 -35.01 -9.92 5.91
C ARG A 81 -36.53 -10.15 5.78
N ARG A 82 -37.34 -9.12 6.04
CA ARG A 82 -38.77 -9.15 5.86
C ARG A 82 -39.18 -9.05 4.39
N GLN A 83 -38.60 -8.08 3.65
CA GLN A 83 -39.02 -7.76 2.30
C GLN A 83 -38.48 -8.74 1.25
N ARG A 84 -37.26 -9.29 1.43
CA ARG A 84 -36.66 -10.23 0.47
C ARG A 84 -37.50 -11.50 0.22
N ARG A 85 -38.45 -11.81 1.11
CA ARG A 85 -39.36 -12.96 1.00
C ARG A 85 -40.66 -12.62 0.30
N GLN A 86 -40.89 -11.37 -0.04
CA GLN A 86 -42.15 -10.94 -0.67
C GLN A 86 -42.05 -11.08 -2.19
N PRO A 87 -43.14 -11.45 -2.87
CA PRO A 87 -43.21 -11.43 -4.32
C PRO A 87 -42.87 -10.02 -4.85
N GLY A 88 -42.10 -9.96 -5.94
CA GLY A 88 -41.71 -8.69 -6.56
C GLY A 88 -40.62 -7.91 -5.82
N PHE A 89 -39.94 -8.52 -4.84
CA PHE A 89 -38.77 -7.86 -4.21
C PHE A 89 -37.67 -7.60 -5.24
N ASP A 90 -37.27 -6.33 -5.35
CA ASP A 90 -36.12 -5.91 -6.17
C ASP A 90 -34.99 -5.36 -5.29
N LEU A 91 -33.83 -5.99 -5.38
CA LEU A 91 -32.67 -5.69 -4.55
C LEU A 91 -32.09 -4.31 -4.86
N ALA A 92 -32.03 -3.92 -6.13
CA ALA A 92 -31.47 -2.63 -6.54
C ALA A 92 -32.32 -1.47 -6.01
N THR A 93 -33.63 -1.57 -6.13
CA THR A 93 -34.61 -0.62 -5.56
C THR A 93 -34.45 -0.54 -4.04
N PHE A 94 -34.34 -1.69 -3.35
CA PHE A 94 -34.15 -1.72 -1.91
C PHE A 94 -32.86 -0.98 -1.49
N VAL A 95 -31.74 -1.24 -2.18
CA VAL A 95 -30.48 -0.55 -1.89
C VAL A 95 -30.59 0.95 -2.16
N GLY A 96 -31.18 1.37 -3.28
CA GLY A 96 -31.39 2.77 -3.61
C GLY A 96 -32.22 3.55 -2.58
N GLN A 97 -33.18 2.89 -1.91
CA GLN A 97 -34.00 3.49 -0.84
C GLN A 97 -33.27 3.60 0.51
N HIS A 98 -32.26 2.78 0.75
CA HIS A 98 -31.67 2.61 2.08
C HIS A 98 -30.20 3.06 2.17
N PHE A 99 -29.59 3.36 1.05
CA PHE A 99 -28.19 3.84 0.98
C PHE A 99 -28.10 5.05 0.07
N SER A 100 -27.13 5.93 0.36
CA SER A 100 -26.85 7.11 -0.45
C SER A 100 -25.37 7.14 -0.83
N THR A 101 -25.10 7.53 -2.06
CA THR A 101 -23.74 7.82 -2.52
C THR A 101 -23.30 9.19 -2.01
N THR A 102 -22.05 9.32 -1.57
CA THR A 102 -21.50 10.64 -1.27
C THR A 102 -21.18 11.31 -2.61
N VAL A 103 -21.93 12.33 -2.97
CA VAL A 103 -21.64 13.16 -4.14
C VAL A 103 -20.78 14.34 -3.68
N TYR A 104 -19.58 14.44 -4.23
CA TYR A 104 -18.77 15.65 -4.09
C TYR A 104 -19.17 16.62 -5.22
N PRO A 105 -19.18 17.94 -4.95
CA PRO A 105 -19.46 18.92 -5.99
C PRO A 105 -18.53 18.68 -7.18
N ALA A 106 -19.12 18.57 -8.37
CA ALA A 106 -18.34 18.51 -9.60
C ALA A 106 -17.47 19.76 -9.70
N SER A 107 -16.21 19.60 -10.02
CA SER A 107 -15.35 20.74 -10.29
C SER A 107 -15.80 21.43 -11.58
N SER A 108 -15.84 22.74 -11.55
CA SER A 108 -16.02 23.55 -12.77
C SER A 108 -14.75 23.67 -13.61
N TYR A 109 -13.61 23.23 -13.08
CA TYR A 109 -12.34 23.30 -13.81
C TYR A 109 -12.26 22.22 -14.89
N GLN A 110 -12.03 22.68 -16.11
CA GLN A 110 -11.64 21.86 -17.25
C GLN A 110 -10.39 22.51 -17.88
N PRO A 111 -9.37 21.73 -18.24
CA PRO A 111 -8.21 22.29 -18.94
C PRO A 111 -8.63 22.78 -20.33
N THR A 112 -8.12 23.95 -20.72
CA THR A 112 -8.27 24.51 -22.07
C THR A 112 -7.16 23.97 -22.98
N ASP A 113 -7.26 24.23 -24.30
CA ASP A 113 -6.24 23.76 -25.26
C ASP A 113 -4.85 24.35 -24.99
N THR A 114 -4.78 25.50 -24.36
CA THR A 114 -3.52 26.16 -23.98
C THR A 114 -2.99 25.72 -22.60
N THR A 115 -3.75 24.96 -21.82
CA THR A 115 -3.33 24.49 -20.50
C THR A 115 -2.23 23.42 -20.64
N THR A 116 -1.06 23.67 -20.07
CA THR A 116 0.01 22.66 -19.99
C THR A 116 -0.30 21.60 -18.93
N ALA A 117 0.31 20.41 -19.03
CA ALA A 117 0.18 19.35 -18.03
C ALA A 117 0.61 19.84 -16.64
N ARG A 118 1.69 20.64 -16.54
CA ARG A 118 2.17 21.20 -15.27
C ARG A 118 1.18 22.17 -14.62
N GLN A 119 0.56 23.05 -15.41
CA GLN A 119 -0.50 23.94 -14.94
C GLN A 119 -1.75 23.18 -14.51
N HIS A 120 -2.14 22.16 -15.29
CA HIS A 120 -3.27 21.28 -14.94
C HIS A 120 -3.07 20.62 -13.58
N VAL A 121 -1.91 20.03 -13.34
CA VAL A 121 -1.58 19.39 -12.05
C VAL A 121 -1.73 20.37 -10.88
N SER A 122 -1.20 21.60 -10.99
CA SER A 122 -1.34 22.61 -9.93
C SER A 122 -2.80 23.00 -9.63
N GLN A 123 -3.68 22.96 -10.63
CA GLN A 123 -5.11 23.24 -10.45
C GLN A 123 -5.86 22.05 -9.82
N LEU A 124 -5.44 20.81 -10.12
CA LEU A 124 -6.09 19.61 -9.59
C LEU A 124 -6.02 19.49 -8.07
N TRP A 125 -5.01 20.03 -7.40
CA TRP A 125 -4.92 19.96 -5.93
C TRP A 125 -6.15 20.47 -5.21
N ARG A 126 -6.82 21.51 -5.74
CA ARG A 126 -8.08 22.03 -5.16
C ARG A 126 -9.23 21.05 -5.32
N GLN A 127 -9.23 20.27 -6.39
CA GLN A 127 -10.27 19.27 -6.67
C GLN A 127 -10.07 17.99 -5.89
N LEU A 128 -8.82 17.62 -5.60
CA LEU A 128 -8.46 16.43 -4.83
C LEU A 128 -8.53 16.64 -3.32
N GLU A 129 -8.65 17.89 -2.85
CA GLU A 129 -8.76 18.18 -1.42
C GLU A 129 -10.12 17.75 -0.86
N ARG A 130 -10.11 17.04 0.24
CA ARG A 130 -11.30 16.61 0.98
C ARG A 130 -11.21 17.06 2.44
N ARG A 131 -12.39 17.27 3.02
CA ARG A 131 -12.54 17.58 4.46
C ARG A 131 -13.69 16.76 5.03
N ASN A 132 -13.38 15.75 5.81
CA ASN A 132 -14.35 14.85 6.41
C ASN A 132 -14.23 14.85 7.94
N ARG A 133 -15.04 15.64 8.63
CA ARG A 133 -15.02 15.80 10.10
C ARG A 133 -15.95 14.85 10.85
N LYS A 134 -16.84 14.13 10.14
CA LYS A 134 -17.79 13.16 10.72
C LYS A 134 -17.67 11.84 9.96
N ASN A 135 -17.83 10.73 10.66
CA ASN A 135 -17.91 9.43 10.00
C ASN A 135 -19.14 9.39 9.06
N ARG A 136 -18.96 8.83 7.87
CA ARG A 136 -20.02 8.65 6.87
C ARG A 136 -19.94 7.22 6.32
N GLY A 137 -20.91 6.37 6.64
CA GLY A 137 -20.83 4.95 6.29
C GLY A 137 -19.52 4.33 6.73
N SER A 138 -18.74 3.82 5.80
CA SER A 138 -17.40 3.27 6.06
C SER A 138 -16.30 4.33 6.18
N LEU A 139 -16.52 5.58 5.70
CA LEU A 139 -15.52 6.65 5.71
C LEU A 139 -15.29 7.21 7.12
N LEU A 140 -14.05 7.14 7.58
CA LEU A 140 -13.64 7.59 8.91
C LEU A 140 -13.30 9.09 8.89
N ALA A 141 -13.77 9.81 9.91
CA ALA A 141 -13.45 11.22 10.10
C ALA A 141 -11.96 11.43 10.40
N LEU A 142 -11.43 12.51 9.83
CA LEU A 142 -10.06 12.97 10.05
C LEU A 142 -10.05 14.43 10.56
N PRO A 143 -9.09 14.79 11.43
CA PRO A 143 -9.03 16.13 12.03
C PRO A 143 -8.68 17.25 11.03
N TYR A 144 -7.91 16.94 9.98
CA TYR A 144 -7.42 17.92 9.01
C TYR A 144 -7.89 17.60 7.58
N PRO A 145 -7.91 18.60 6.66
CA PRO A 145 -8.07 18.35 5.23
C PRO A 145 -6.99 17.41 4.71
N TYR A 146 -7.29 16.70 3.60
CA TYR A 146 -6.38 15.76 2.99
C TYR A 146 -6.60 15.70 1.47
N MET A 147 -5.58 15.24 0.74
CA MET A 147 -5.67 14.95 -0.70
C MET A 147 -6.09 13.51 -0.92
N THR A 148 -6.93 13.28 -1.91
CA THR A 148 -7.30 11.94 -2.39
C THR A 148 -6.49 11.58 -3.63
N PRO A 149 -6.36 10.27 -3.98
CA PRO A 149 -5.73 9.89 -5.23
C PRO A 149 -6.48 10.42 -6.47
N GLY A 150 -7.79 10.47 -6.43
CA GLY A 150 -8.64 10.85 -7.55
C GLY A 150 -9.41 9.67 -8.15
N GLY A 151 -10.17 9.94 -9.21
CA GLY A 151 -11.06 8.94 -9.80
C GLY A 151 -12.09 8.42 -8.79
N ARG A 152 -12.19 7.10 -8.66
CA ARG A 152 -13.09 6.44 -7.69
C ARG A 152 -12.60 6.48 -6.23
N PHE A 153 -11.42 7.04 -5.96
CA PHE A 153 -10.77 7.01 -4.65
C PHE A 153 -10.92 8.34 -3.92
N ASP A 154 -11.89 8.42 -3.02
CA ASP A 154 -12.22 9.63 -2.22
C ASP A 154 -11.65 9.60 -0.78
N GLU A 155 -10.74 8.67 -0.52
CA GLU A 155 -10.11 8.46 0.77
C GLU A 155 -8.68 9.00 0.80
N LEU A 156 -8.12 9.18 1.99
CA LEU A 156 -6.70 9.40 2.21
C LEU A 156 -5.98 8.04 2.14
N PHE A 157 -5.43 7.67 0.98
CA PHE A 157 -4.63 6.46 0.79
C PHE A 157 -3.20 6.64 1.27
N TYR A 158 -2.65 5.61 1.94
CA TYR A 158 -1.43 5.78 2.71
C TYR A 158 -0.19 6.00 1.85
N TRP A 159 0.26 5.03 1.08
CA TRP A 159 1.52 5.19 0.36
C TRP A 159 1.43 6.18 -0.79
N ASP A 160 0.25 6.30 -1.43
CA ASP A 160 -0.05 7.30 -2.47
C ASP A 160 0.27 8.71 -2.01
N THR A 161 -0.03 8.99 -0.74
CA THR A 161 0.13 10.33 -0.15
C THR A 161 1.59 10.80 -0.19
N TYR A 162 2.58 9.92 -0.07
CA TYR A 162 3.98 10.34 -0.18
C TYR A 162 4.27 10.95 -1.56
N PHE A 163 3.81 10.31 -2.61
CA PHE A 163 4.02 10.79 -3.98
C PHE A 163 3.19 12.05 -4.27
N ILE A 164 1.97 12.13 -3.76
CA ILE A 164 1.16 13.37 -3.78
C ILE A 164 1.92 14.52 -3.11
N MET A 165 2.54 14.26 -1.97
CA MET A 165 3.33 15.27 -1.24
C MET A 165 4.52 15.81 -2.03
N LEU A 166 5.11 15.03 -2.94
CA LEU A 166 6.20 15.52 -3.82
C LEU A 166 5.70 16.69 -4.69
N GLY A 167 4.53 16.55 -5.30
CA GLY A 167 3.93 17.62 -6.11
C GLY A 167 3.41 18.79 -5.28
N LEU A 168 2.90 18.51 -4.08
CA LEU A 168 2.52 19.57 -3.15
C LEU A 168 3.73 20.39 -2.68
N ALA A 169 4.88 19.74 -2.50
CA ALA A 169 6.14 20.43 -2.17
C ALA A 169 6.61 21.28 -3.35
N ALA A 170 6.54 20.77 -4.59
CA ALA A 170 6.85 21.53 -5.80
C ALA A 170 5.95 22.78 -5.95
N ASP A 171 4.69 22.70 -5.50
CA ASP A 171 3.75 23.83 -5.48
C ASP A 171 3.76 24.65 -4.18
N GLY A 172 4.74 24.44 -3.29
CA GLY A 172 4.87 25.17 -2.02
C GLY A 172 3.73 24.94 -1.02
N ARG A 173 2.93 23.87 -1.17
CA ARG A 173 1.74 23.58 -0.34
C ARG A 173 2.08 22.84 0.95
N TRP A 174 3.09 23.29 1.68
CA TRP A 174 3.63 22.64 2.89
C TRP A 174 2.61 22.44 4.00
N ARG A 175 1.62 23.33 4.12
CA ARG A 175 0.53 23.18 5.08
C ARG A 175 -0.32 21.94 4.81
N SER A 176 -0.60 21.62 3.54
CA SER A 176 -1.34 20.42 3.15
C SER A 176 -0.55 19.16 3.48
N ILE A 177 0.77 19.17 3.25
CA ILE A 177 1.69 18.08 3.63
C ILE A 177 1.61 17.84 5.15
N GLU A 178 1.76 18.90 5.96
CA GLU A 178 1.69 18.77 7.41
C GLU A 178 0.33 18.25 7.90
N HIS A 179 -0.78 18.70 7.31
CA HIS A 179 -2.12 18.21 7.63
C HIS A 179 -2.25 16.70 7.42
N MET A 180 -1.73 16.17 6.31
CA MET A 180 -1.79 14.73 6.03
C MET A 180 -0.90 13.93 6.99
N ILE A 181 0.30 14.38 7.33
CA ILE A 181 1.18 13.75 8.35
C ILE A 181 0.46 13.73 9.71
N ARG A 182 -0.22 14.81 10.10
CA ARG A 182 -1.00 14.88 11.35
C ARG A 182 -2.22 13.96 11.32
N ASN A 183 -2.86 13.76 10.17
CA ASN A 183 -3.92 12.77 10.01
C ASN A 183 -3.40 11.34 10.23
N TYR A 184 -2.22 10.98 9.70
CA TYR A 184 -1.59 9.69 9.97
C TYR A 184 -1.18 9.52 11.44
N THR A 185 -0.66 10.58 12.06
CA THR A 185 -0.41 10.60 13.51
C THR A 185 -1.69 10.31 14.32
N TYR A 186 -2.82 10.90 13.92
CA TYR A 186 -4.12 10.61 14.53
C TYR A 186 -4.53 9.15 14.35
N MET A 187 -4.38 8.58 13.15
CA MET A 187 -4.72 7.17 12.89
C MET A 187 -3.82 6.21 13.68
N LEU A 188 -2.52 6.46 13.75
CA LEU A 188 -1.58 5.68 14.58
C LEU A 188 -1.98 5.70 16.06
N ARG A 189 -2.39 6.85 16.59
CA ARG A 189 -2.86 6.97 17.99
C ARG A 189 -4.17 6.24 18.22
N LYS A 190 -5.09 6.29 17.24
CA LYS A 190 -6.45 5.75 17.37
C LYS A 190 -6.51 4.24 17.11
N PHE A 191 -5.81 3.76 16.09
CA PHE A 191 -5.89 2.39 15.61
C PHE A 191 -4.61 1.57 15.87
N GLY A 192 -3.52 2.21 16.28
CA GLY A 192 -2.21 1.56 16.44
C GLY A 192 -1.49 1.26 15.12
N MET A 193 -2.06 1.70 13.99
CA MET A 193 -1.53 1.53 12.64
C MET A 193 -2.01 2.66 11.71
N ILE A 194 -1.37 2.80 10.57
CA ILE A 194 -1.92 3.53 9.43
C ILE A 194 -2.61 2.49 8.54
N PRO A 195 -3.95 2.54 8.38
CA PRO A 195 -4.65 1.65 7.46
C PRO A 195 -4.37 2.03 6.00
N THR A 196 -4.67 1.13 5.06
CA THR A 196 -4.57 1.37 3.60
C THR A 196 -5.18 2.73 3.22
N ALA A 197 -6.38 3.03 3.74
CA ALA A 197 -7.02 4.33 3.66
C ALA A 197 -7.99 4.53 4.86
N ASN A 198 -8.53 5.74 5.02
CA ASN A 198 -9.43 6.05 6.13
C ASN A 198 -10.86 5.50 5.95
N ARG A 199 -10.97 4.17 5.68
CA ARG A 199 -12.23 3.42 5.64
C ARG A 199 -12.20 2.27 6.64
N THR A 200 -13.37 1.91 7.17
CA THR A 200 -13.47 0.86 8.19
C THR A 200 -13.09 -0.52 7.70
N TYR A 201 -13.30 -0.83 6.43
CA TYR A 201 -12.94 -2.12 5.84
C TYR A 201 -11.42 -2.26 5.59
N PHE A 202 -10.66 -1.17 5.66
CA PHE A 202 -9.19 -1.18 5.58
C PHE A 202 -8.47 -1.32 6.93
N LEU A 203 -9.19 -1.36 8.06
CA LEU A 203 -8.57 -1.39 9.40
C LEU A 203 -7.84 -2.70 9.76
N SER A 204 -7.77 -3.67 8.87
CA SER A 204 -7.02 -4.92 9.08
C SER A 204 -5.64 -4.94 8.41
N ARG A 205 -5.40 -4.05 7.43
CA ARG A 205 -4.14 -3.97 6.66
C ARG A 205 -3.67 -2.55 6.45
N SER A 206 -2.36 -2.40 6.26
CA SER A 206 -1.69 -1.14 5.92
C SER A 206 -1.38 -1.06 4.42
N GLN A 207 -0.41 -0.26 4.07
CA GLN A 207 0.29 -0.19 2.78
C GLN A 207 1.80 -0.01 3.05
N PRO A 208 2.68 0.06 2.02
CA PRO A 208 4.12 0.27 2.23
C PRO A 208 4.40 1.44 3.17
N PRO A 209 5.28 1.27 4.17
CA PRO A 209 5.45 2.22 5.28
C PRO A 209 6.21 3.49 4.86
N MET A 210 5.53 4.41 4.19
CA MET A 210 6.08 5.67 3.68
C MET A 210 6.06 6.83 4.69
N PHE A 211 5.58 6.62 5.93
CA PHE A 211 5.47 7.71 6.91
C PHE A 211 6.82 8.34 7.27
N ALA A 212 7.89 7.53 7.34
CA ALA A 212 9.24 8.04 7.54
C ALA A 212 9.67 8.98 6.39
N ALA A 213 9.42 8.60 5.13
CA ALA A 213 9.74 9.42 3.97
C ALA A 213 8.93 10.74 3.96
N MET A 214 7.65 10.70 4.37
CA MET A 214 6.81 11.90 4.53
C MET A 214 7.38 12.86 5.58
N VAL A 215 7.80 12.33 6.72
CA VAL A 215 8.43 13.12 7.81
C VAL A 215 9.77 13.69 7.33
N GLN A 216 10.57 12.93 6.58
CA GLN A 216 11.83 13.40 5.98
C GLN A 216 11.57 14.54 4.98
N LEU A 217 10.54 14.42 4.13
CA LEU A 217 10.17 15.49 3.19
C LEU A 217 9.81 16.78 3.93
N LEU A 218 8.97 16.70 4.96
CA LEU A 218 8.62 17.87 5.79
C LEU A 218 9.84 18.45 6.51
N ALA A 219 10.79 17.60 6.94
CA ALA A 219 12.01 18.03 7.62
C ALA A 219 12.97 18.82 6.70
N ARG A 220 12.94 18.59 5.39
CA ARG A 220 13.70 19.41 4.41
C ARG A 220 13.24 20.86 4.46
N HIS A 221 11.95 21.10 4.64
CA HIS A 221 11.38 22.45 4.70
C HIS A 221 11.43 23.08 6.12
N ARG A 222 11.05 22.33 7.16
CA ARG A 222 10.94 22.85 8.54
C ARG A 222 12.16 22.60 9.42
N GLY A 223 13.17 21.92 8.89
CA GLY A 223 14.38 21.54 9.62
C GLY A 223 14.22 20.25 10.43
N LYS A 224 15.34 19.69 10.88
CA LYS A 224 15.45 18.36 11.50
C LYS A 224 14.62 18.17 12.78
N ARG A 225 14.20 19.24 13.49
CA ARG A 225 13.34 19.15 14.68
C ARG A 225 12.03 18.38 14.42
N VAL A 226 11.56 18.35 13.18
CA VAL A 226 10.40 17.57 12.75
C VAL A 226 10.54 16.08 13.10
N TYR A 227 11.74 15.50 13.04
CA TYR A 227 11.96 14.11 13.43
C TYR A 227 11.61 13.84 14.89
N ALA A 228 12.00 14.76 15.80
CA ALA A 228 11.67 14.65 17.23
C ALA A 228 10.18 14.86 17.48
N GLU A 229 9.54 15.79 16.76
CA GLU A 229 8.09 16.04 16.86
C GLU A 229 7.28 14.79 16.53
N PHE A 230 7.63 14.05 15.47
CA PHE A 230 6.90 12.86 15.02
C PHE A 230 7.47 11.53 15.52
N LEU A 231 8.49 11.53 16.39
CA LEU A 231 9.09 10.32 16.96
C LEU A 231 8.06 9.36 17.59
N PRO A 232 7.05 9.80 18.40
CA PRO A 232 6.04 8.90 18.94
C PRO A 232 5.25 8.15 17.86
N SER A 233 4.99 8.79 16.71
CA SER A 233 4.26 8.21 15.58
C SER A 233 5.13 7.24 14.79
N LEU A 234 6.39 7.59 14.53
CA LEU A 234 7.38 6.69 13.91
C LEU A 234 7.55 5.40 14.72
N LEU A 235 7.63 5.52 16.05
CA LEU A 235 7.70 4.37 16.96
C LEU A 235 6.40 3.55 16.97
N ALA A 236 5.23 4.17 16.80
CA ALA A 236 3.96 3.46 16.72
C ALA A 236 3.88 2.63 15.43
N GLU A 237 4.27 3.20 14.30
CA GLU A 237 4.36 2.47 13.03
C GLU A 237 5.37 1.33 13.10
N TYR A 238 6.57 1.57 13.62
CA TYR A 238 7.56 0.51 13.83
C TYR A 238 7.02 -0.65 14.67
N ARG A 239 6.29 -0.36 15.77
CA ARG A 239 5.66 -1.39 16.60
C ARG A 239 4.63 -2.21 15.86
N PHE A 240 3.84 -1.59 14.97
CA PHE A 240 2.89 -2.30 14.14
C PHE A 240 3.59 -3.32 13.22
N TRP A 241 4.63 -2.90 12.49
CA TRP A 241 5.37 -3.77 11.58
C TRP A 241 6.18 -4.86 12.30
N MET A 242 6.69 -4.57 13.49
CA MET A 242 7.46 -5.53 14.28
C MET A 242 6.61 -6.36 15.25
N LYS A 243 5.28 -6.23 15.19
CA LYS A 243 4.36 -7.05 15.98
C LYS A 243 4.52 -8.53 15.62
N GLY A 244 4.70 -9.38 16.64
CA GLY A 244 4.95 -10.80 16.43
C GLY A 244 6.42 -11.24 16.54
N ARG A 245 7.38 -10.32 16.55
CA ARG A 245 8.81 -10.62 16.67
C ARG A 245 9.15 -11.47 17.91
N ARG A 246 8.53 -11.18 19.06
CA ARG A 246 8.78 -11.93 20.30
C ARG A 246 8.18 -13.34 20.26
N GLN A 247 7.04 -13.49 19.64
CA GLN A 247 6.31 -14.75 19.51
C GLN A 247 7.09 -15.72 18.62
N ILE A 248 7.58 -15.26 17.47
CA ILE A 248 8.34 -16.12 16.57
C ILE A 248 9.69 -16.52 17.13
N ALA A 249 10.36 -15.64 17.89
CA ALA A 249 11.63 -15.94 18.54
C ALA A 249 11.51 -17.06 19.59
N LYS A 250 10.29 -17.33 20.10
CA LYS A 250 10.00 -18.37 21.09
C LYS A 250 9.38 -19.63 20.48
N ALA A 251 8.97 -19.61 19.23
CA ALA A 251 8.34 -20.74 18.56
C ALA A 251 9.38 -21.78 18.15
N LYS A 252 9.29 -22.99 18.74
CA LYS A 252 10.23 -24.10 18.48
C LYS A 252 9.91 -24.89 17.20
N ALA A 253 8.67 -24.81 16.70
CA ALA A 253 8.24 -25.48 15.47
C ALA A 253 7.10 -24.67 14.83
N VAL A 254 7.39 -24.02 13.75
CA VAL A 254 6.40 -23.39 12.86
C VAL A 254 6.63 -23.94 11.46
N GLU A 255 5.57 -24.18 10.74
CA GLU A 255 5.61 -24.59 9.33
C GLU A 255 6.48 -23.64 8.48
N TYR A 256 6.45 -22.35 8.84
CA TYR A 256 7.34 -21.32 8.31
C TYR A 256 7.88 -20.46 9.44
N PRO A 257 9.12 -19.99 9.39
CA PRO A 257 9.69 -19.10 10.39
C PRO A 257 9.11 -17.68 10.29
N ALA A 258 7.79 -17.56 10.26
CA ALA A 258 7.08 -16.29 10.14
C ALA A 258 5.81 -16.24 11.00
N TYR A 259 5.58 -15.09 11.66
CA TYR A 259 4.37 -14.81 12.44
C TYR A 259 3.88 -13.39 12.18
N LEU A 260 2.62 -13.25 11.76
CA LEU A 260 2.08 -11.98 11.27
C LEU A 260 3.01 -11.38 10.20
N ARG A 261 3.46 -10.15 10.41
CA ARG A 261 4.33 -9.41 9.49
C ARG A 261 5.83 -9.65 9.68
N VAL A 262 6.23 -10.52 10.58
CA VAL A 262 7.65 -10.79 10.86
C VAL A 262 8.02 -12.19 10.40
N ALA A 263 9.10 -12.28 9.63
CA ALA A 263 9.78 -13.52 9.27
C ALA A 263 11.19 -13.53 9.88
N VAL A 264 11.71 -14.70 10.25
CA VAL A 264 13.07 -14.85 10.77
C VAL A 264 13.91 -15.57 9.74
N MET A 265 14.98 -14.91 9.34
CA MET A 265 15.94 -15.46 8.38
C MET A 265 16.77 -16.58 9.02
N PRO A 266 17.45 -17.44 8.22
CA PRO A 266 18.26 -18.54 8.74
C PRO A 266 19.30 -18.15 9.80
N ASP A 267 19.81 -16.91 9.75
CA ASP A 267 20.76 -16.37 10.75
C ASP A 267 20.09 -15.74 11.98
N GLY A 268 18.76 -15.91 12.13
CA GLY A 268 17.99 -15.32 13.22
C GLY A 268 17.61 -13.85 13.03
N THR A 269 17.96 -13.21 11.91
CA THR A 269 17.62 -11.81 11.64
C THR A 269 16.14 -11.68 11.32
N PRO A 270 15.37 -10.79 12.01
CA PRO A 270 13.99 -10.55 11.67
C PRO A 270 13.90 -9.61 10.45
N LEU A 271 13.22 -10.07 9.40
CA LEU A 271 12.72 -9.28 8.29
C LEU A 271 11.19 -9.25 8.30
N ASN A 272 10.60 -8.55 7.35
CA ASN A 272 9.15 -8.36 7.31
C ASN A 272 8.54 -8.87 6.01
N ARG A 273 7.25 -9.27 6.10
CA ARG A 273 6.39 -9.63 4.98
C ARG A 273 5.07 -8.88 5.06
N TYR A 274 4.35 -8.76 3.95
CA TYR A 274 2.97 -8.27 3.97
C TYR A 274 2.04 -9.33 4.55
N TYR A 275 1.05 -8.91 5.32
CA TYR A 275 0.15 -9.84 6.01
C TYR A 275 -1.11 -9.14 6.53
N ASP A 276 -2.28 -9.63 6.15
CA ASP A 276 -3.56 -9.27 6.78
C ASP A 276 -4.04 -10.49 7.59
N ASN A 277 -4.53 -10.29 8.81
CA ASN A 277 -4.99 -11.36 9.67
C ASN A 277 -6.43 -11.84 9.39
N ARG A 278 -7.07 -11.33 8.35
CA ARG A 278 -8.40 -11.77 7.89
C ARG A 278 -8.27 -12.80 6.78
N THR A 279 -9.17 -13.79 6.83
CA THR A 279 -9.23 -14.90 5.89
C THR A 279 -10.58 -14.93 5.16
N THR A 280 -11.14 -13.75 4.89
CA THR A 280 -12.39 -13.53 4.16
C THR A 280 -12.09 -12.66 2.93
N PRO A 281 -12.93 -12.67 1.90
CA PRO A 281 -12.77 -11.77 0.75
C PRO A 281 -12.60 -10.31 1.19
N ARG A 282 -11.91 -9.50 0.39
CA ARG A 282 -11.85 -8.05 0.59
C ARG A 282 -13.25 -7.46 0.33
N PRO A 283 -13.78 -6.60 1.21
CA PRO A 283 -15.12 -6.05 0.98
C PRO A 283 -15.27 -5.25 -0.31
N GLU A 284 -14.23 -4.54 -0.71
CA GLU A 284 -14.19 -3.68 -1.91
C GLU A 284 -13.96 -4.44 -3.22
N SER A 285 -13.53 -5.69 -3.15
CA SER A 285 -13.30 -6.59 -4.29
C SER A 285 -13.83 -8.01 -3.96
N HIS A 286 -15.00 -8.07 -3.31
CA HIS A 286 -15.55 -9.32 -2.79
C HIS A 286 -15.74 -10.37 -3.87
N ARG A 287 -16.33 -10.01 -5.00
CA ARG A 287 -16.61 -10.91 -6.10
C ARG A 287 -15.34 -11.44 -6.76
N GLU A 288 -14.40 -10.56 -7.02
CA GLU A 288 -13.12 -10.88 -7.64
C GLU A 288 -12.32 -11.86 -6.75
N ASP A 289 -12.29 -11.62 -5.44
CA ASP A 289 -11.64 -12.51 -4.48
C ASP A 289 -12.34 -13.88 -4.41
N VAL A 290 -13.68 -13.92 -4.37
CA VAL A 290 -14.46 -15.17 -4.37
C VAL A 290 -14.22 -15.95 -5.66
N HIS A 291 -14.24 -15.28 -6.82
CA HIS A 291 -13.96 -15.90 -8.11
C HIS A 291 -12.54 -16.50 -8.13
N THR A 292 -11.52 -15.76 -7.72
CA THR A 292 -10.14 -16.25 -7.65
C THR A 292 -10.02 -17.46 -6.73
N ALA A 293 -10.63 -17.40 -5.55
CA ALA A 293 -10.58 -18.50 -4.60
C ALA A 293 -11.34 -19.77 -5.07
N HIS A 294 -12.36 -19.62 -5.89
CA HIS A 294 -13.10 -20.74 -6.50
C HIS A 294 -12.24 -21.52 -7.52
N HIS A 295 -11.32 -20.83 -8.20
CA HIS A 295 -10.40 -21.43 -9.16
C HIS A 295 -9.09 -21.90 -8.54
N ALA A 296 -8.84 -21.55 -7.28
CA ALA A 296 -7.74 -22.11 -6.50
C ALA A 296 -8.05 -23.57 -6.10
N ALA A 297 -7.01 -24.35 -5.80
CA ALA A 297 -7.20 -25.70 -5.29
C ALA A 297 -8.12 -25.69 -4.04
N SER A 298 -9.18 -26.49 -4.03
CA SER A 298 -10.31 -26.43 -3.09
C SER A 298 -9.94 -26.46 -1.59
N ALA A 299 -8.80 -27.05 -1.27
CA ALA A 299 -8.27 -27.10 0.11
C ALA A 299 -7.72 -25.74 0.61
N HIS A 300 -7.61 -24.70 -0.24
CA HIS A 300 -6.84 -23.49 0.05
C HIS A 300 -7.63 -22.17 0.05
N THR A 301 -8.97 -22.19 -0.04
CA THR A 301 -9.80 -20.97 -0.14
C THR A 301 -9.45 -19.89 0.90
N THR A 302 -9.31 -20.27 2.17
CA THR A 302 -8.95 -19.35 3.27
C THR A 302 -7.54 -18.79 3.11
N ARG A 303 -6.64 -19.57 2.54
CA ARG A 303 -5.25 -19.16 2.27
C ARG A 303 -5.21 -18.17 1.11
N THR A 304 -5.97 -18.42 0.05
CA THR A 304 -6.08 -17.53 -1.10
C THR A 304 -6.55 -16.13 -0.68
N PHE A 305 -7.59 -16.05 0.16
CA PHE A 305 -8.02 -14.74 0.70
C PHE A 305 -6.93 -14.04 1.52
N LEU A 306 -6.18 -14.79 2.33
CA LEU A 306 -5.07 -14.22 3.10
C LEU A 306 -3.98 -13.66 2.17
N ASP A 307 -3.62 -14.38 1.12
CA ASP A 307 -2.58 -13.99 0.18
C ASP A 307 -3.04 -12.81 -0.71
N LEU A 308 -4.30 -12.79 -1.19
CA LEU A 308 -4.90 -11.64 -1.88
C LEU A 308 -4.88 -10.37 -1.01
N ARG A 309 -5.25 -10.49 0.27
CA ARG A 309 -5.20 -9.37 1.22
C ARG A 309 -3.79 -8.89 1.52
N ALA A 310 -2.83 -9.80 1.58
CA ALA A 310 -1.42 -9.46 1.76
C ALA A 310 -0.85 -8.74 0.52
N ALA A 311 -1.23 -9.17 -0.68
CA ALA A 311 -0.88 -8.47 -1.91
C ALA A 311 -1.50 -7.06 -1.96
N ALA A 312 -2.76 -6.91 -1.54
CA ALA A 312 -3.38 -5.59 -1.41
C ALA A 312 -2.69 -4.69 -0.35
N GLU A 313 -2.10 -5.26 0.73
CA GLU A 313 -1.25 -4.50 1.67
C GLU A 313 0.06 -4.03 1.01
N SER A 314 0.57 -4.74 0.02
CA SER A 314 1.81 -4.38 -0.69
C SER A 314 1.63 -3.18 -1.63
N GLY A 315 0.41 -2.84 -2.01
CA GLY A 315 0.10 -1.87 -3.05
C GLY A 315 0.33 -2.38 -4.48
N TRP A 316 0.77 -3.65 -4.66
CA TRP A 316 0.93 -4.30 -5.97
C TRP A 316 -0.20 -5.31 -6.22
N ASP A 317 -1.43 -4.83 -6.21
CA ASP A 317 -2.63 -5.64 -6.39
C ASP A 317 -3.22 -5.47 -7.81
N PHE A 318 -2.95 -6.40 -8.78
CA PHE A 318 -2.10 -7.56 -8.56
C PHE A 318 -0.95 -7.64 -9.57
N SER A 319 -0.06 -8.58 -9.33
CA SER A 319 1.15 -8.77 -10.14
C SER A 319 1.61 -10.24 -10.08
N SER A 320 2.23 -10.70 -11.16
CA SER A 320 2.99 -11.95 -11.22
C SER A 320 4.04 -12.09 -10.12
N ARG A 321 4.44 -10.97 -9.53
CA ARG A 321 5.34 -10.91 -8.36
C ARG A 321 4.90 -11.87 -7.24
N TRP A 322 3.59 -12.06 -7.09
CA TRP A 322 3.00 -12.79 -5.97
C TRP A 322 2.51 -14.21 -6.34
N PHE A 323 2.53 -14.60 -7.62
CA PHE A 323 1.93 -15.85 -8.07
C PHE A 323 2.98 -16.97 -8.17
N ALA A 324 2.64 -18.20 -7.81
CA ALA A 324 3.50 -19.36 -8.05
C ALA A 324 3.66 -19.61 -9.56
N ASP A 325 2.57 -19.60 -10.32
CA ASP A 325 2.56 -19.51 -11.77
C ASP A 325 2.33 -18.04 -12.19
N PRO A 326 3.27 -17.40 -12.88
CA PRO A 326 3.18 -15.97 -13.21
C PRO A 326 1.93 -15.56 -13.99
N CYS A 327 1.27 -16.49 -14.68
CA CYS A 327 0.08 -16.22 -15.50
C CYS A 327 -1.23 -16.50 -14.76
N GLN A 328 -1.21 -17.00 -13.52
CA GLN A 328 -2.37 -17.51 -12.82
C GLN A 328 -2.54 -16.89 -11.44
N ILE A 329 -3.42 -15.90 -11.29
CA ILE A 329 -3.70 -15.22 -10.02
C ILE A 329 -4.15 -16.17 -8.91
N GLN A 330 -4.87 -17.26 -9.24
CA GLN A 330 -5.30 -18.26 -8.25
C GLN A 330 -4.16 -19.02 -7.59
N THR A 331 -2.92 -18.89 -8.10
CA THR A 331 -1.70 -19.44 -7.50
C THR A 331 -0.99 -18.47 -6.56
N ILE A 332 -1.67 -17.39 -6.15
CA ILE A 332 -1.12 -16.35 -5.28
C ILE A 332 -0.63 -16.89 -3.94
N GLU A 333 0.57 -16.47 -3.52
CA GLU A 333 1.23 -16.94 -2.30
C GLU A 333 2.06 -15.83 -1.59
N THR A 334 1.56 -14.61 -1.63
CA THR A 334 2.21 -13.39 -1.13
C THR A 334 2.78 -13.54 0.28
N THR A 335 2.07 -14.24 1.18
CA THR A 335 2.50 -14.40 2.56
C THR A 335 3.70 -15.33 2.75
N LYS A 336 4.15 -16.01 1.68
CA LYS A 336 5.37 -16.83 1.68
C LYS A 336 6.62 -16.01 1.36
N TYR A 337 6.50 -14.73 0.98
CA TYR A 337 7.61 -13.91 0.54
C TYR A 337 8.01 -12.85 1.57
N VAL A 338 9.30 -12.54 1.60
CA VAL A 338 9.91 -11.40 2.28
C VAL A 338 10.25 -10.38 1.21
N PRO A 339 9.41 -9.34 1.01
CA PRO A 339 9.59 -8.37 -0.04
C PRO A 339 10.78 -7.45 0.20
N VAL A 340 11.58 -7.22 -0.84
CA VAL A 340 12.77 -6.37 -0.76
C VAL A 340 12.41 -4.92 -0.44
N ASP A 341 11.36 -4.38 -1.06
CA ASP A 341 10.89 -3.01 -0.90
C ASP A 341 10.38 -2.72 0.51
N LEU A 342 9.52 -3.56 1.07
CA LEU A 342 9.04 -3.43 2.45
C LEU A 342 10.21 -3.31 3.44
N ASN A 343 11.22 -4.15 3.26
CA ASN A 343 12.36 -4.19 4.17
C ASN A 343 13.26 -2.96 3.99
N CYS A 344 13.36 -2.40 2.79
CA CYS A 344 14.02 -1.11 2.53
C CYS A 344 13.29 0.06 3.20
N PHE A 345 11.97 0.12 3.11
CA PHE A 345 11.19 1.17 3.79
C PHE A 345 11.28 1.06 5.32
N LEU A 346 11.36 -0.14 5.86
CA LEU A 346 11.57 -0.33 7.30
C LEU A 346 13.00 0.01 7.74
N TYR A 347 14.00 -0.20 6.89
CA TYR A 347 15.35 0.35 7.11
C TYR A 347 15.30 1.88 7.21
N GLN A 348 14.64 2.54 6.26
CA GLN A 348 14.46 4.01 6.28
C GLN A 348 13.75 4.48 7.56
N LEU A 349 12.71 3.77 8.01
CA LEU A 349 12.00 4.05 9.25
C LEU A 349 12.92 3.91 10.47
N GLU A 350 13.72 2.84 10.56
CA GLU A 350 14.67 2.61 11.64
C GLU A 350 15.73 3.73 11.70
N MET A 351 16.29 4.14 10.56
CA MET A 351 17.25 5.25 10.48
C MET A 351 16.63 6.60 10.87
N THR A 352 15.38 6.86 10.45
CA THR A 352 14.66 8.09 10.83
C THR A 352 14.40 8.16 12.34
N ILE A 353 14.04 7.03 12.95
CA ILE A 353 13.89 6.93 14.42
C ILE A 353 15.24 7.16 15.12
N ALA A 354 16.33 6.61 14.60
CA ALA A 354 17.66 6.80 15.15
C ALA A 354 18.08 8.28 15.15
N GLU A 355 17.84 8.98 14.03
CA GLU A 355 18.12 10.41 13.91
C GLU A 355 17.26 11.24 14.89
N ALA A 356 15.96 10.92 15.02
CA ALA A 356 15.09 11.55 16.00
C ALA A 356 15.62 11.41 17.44
N TYR A 357 16.09 10.22 17.80
CA TYR A 357 16.70 9.98 19.13
C TYR A 357 18.03 10.73 19.33
N ARG A 358 18.85 10.89 18.27
CA ARG A 358 20.08 11.71 18.35
C ARG A 358 19.75 13.16 18.67
N LEU A 359 18.74 13.73 18.00
CA LEU A 359 18.30 15.11 18.20
C LEU A 359 17.87 15.41 19.65
N ILE A 360 17.19 14.44 20.30
CA ILE A 360 16.79 14.57 21.70
C ILE A 360 17.84 14.00 22.67
N LYS A 361 19.09 13.82 22.22
CA LYS A 361 20.26 13.38 23.01
C LYS A 361 20.12 11.99 23.65
N GLN A 362 19.23 11.14 23.16
CA GLN A 362 19.03 9.75 23.62
C GLN A 362 19.98 8.79 22.87
N ARG A 363 21.28 8.96 23.03
CA ARG A 363 22.34 8.24 22.27
C ARG A 363 22.22 6.71 22.31
N ARG A 364 21.84 6.13 23.48
CA ARG A 364 21.67 4.68 23.62
C ARG A 364 20.55 4.14 22.73
N LEU A 365 19.41 4.84 22.68
CA LEU A 365 18.28 4.46 21.84
C LEU A 365 18.59 4.69 20.37
N ALA A 366 19.27 5.78 20.00
CA ALA A 366 19.75 6.01 18.65
C ALA A 366 20.60 4.82 18.15
N ARG A 367 21.66 4.44 18.88
CA ARG A 367 22.52 3.30 18.54
C ARG A 367 21.77 1.98 18.41
N ARG A 368 20.72 1.77 19.20
CA ARG A 368 19.87 0.57 19.11
C ARG A 368 19.14 0.50 17.77
N PHE A 369 18.58 1.61 17.29
CA PHE A 369 17.89 1.65 16.00
C PHE A 369 18.86 1.63 14.82
N GLU A 370 20.02 2.28 14.92
CA GLU A 370 21.12 2.15 13.95
C GLU A 370 21.55 0.68 13.77
N ALA A 371 21.78 -0.01 14.89
CA ALA A 371 22.17 -1.42 14.85
C ALA A 371 21.02 -2.32 14.30
N ALA A 372 19.75 -1.94 14.46
CA ALA A 372 18.64 -2.66 13.84
C ALA A 372 18.61 -2.44 12.33
N ALA A 373 18.74 -1.20 11.88
CA ALA A 373 18.81 -0.82 10.47
C ALA A 373 20.00 -1.51 9.77
N GLU A 374 21.17 -1.49 10.39
CA GLU A 374 22.38 -2.13 9.85
C GLU A 374 22.22 -3.65 9.69
N ARG A 375 21.62 -4.32 10.68
CA ARG A 375 21.31 -5.76 10.56
C ARG A 375 20.32 -6.03 9.42
N ARG A 376 19.29 -5.18 9.27
CA ARG A 376 18.30 -5.28 8.19
C ARG A 376 18.97 -5.08 6.83
N ALA A 377 19.82 -4.06 6.67
CA ALA A 377 20.55 -3.80 5.45
C ALA A 377 21.44 -4.98 5.03
N ARG A 378 22.20 -5.56 5.99
CA ARG A 378 23.00 -6.76 5.73
C ARG A 378 22.12 -7.94 5.31
N ALA A 379 20.97 -8.15 5.97
CA ALA A 379 20.06 -9.23 5.62
C ALA A 379 19.44 -9.04 4.23
N ILE A 380 19.05 -7.81 3.85
CA ILE A 380 18.56 -7.52 2.50
C ILE A 380 19.65 -7.87 1.46
N ARG A 381 20.88 -7.40 1.64
CA ARG A 381 21.98 -7.72 0.72
C ARG A 381 22.31 -9.20 0.66
N ARG A 382 22.10 -9.95 1.74
CA ARG A 382 22.38 -11.38 1.80
C ARG A 382 21.27 -12.25 1.23
N TYR A 383 20.01 -11.96 1.56
CA TYR A 383 18.88 -12.85 1.27
C TYR A 383 18.06 -12.42 0.06
N CYS A 384 18.06 -11.12 -0.28
CA CYS A 384 17.32 -10.60 -1.43
C CYS A 384 18.21 -10.37 -2.67
N TRP A 385 19.53 -10.49 -2.57
CA TRP A 385 20.41 -10.41 -3.72
C TRP A 385 20.60 -11.78 -4.37
N GLN A 386 20.33 -11.87 -5.67
CA GLN A 386 20.55 -13.08 -6.44
C GLN A 386 21.79 -12.93 -7.34
N PRO A 387 22.92 -13.64 -7.04
CA PRO A 387 24.15 -13.50 -7.81
C PRO A 387 24.03 -13.94 -9.28
N THR A 388 23.18 -14.92 -9.58
CA THR A 388 23.01 -15.44 -10.93
C THR A 388 22.29 -14.44 -11.84
N THR A 389 21.23 -13.80 -11.33
CA THR A 389 20.50 -12.76 -12.08
C THR A 389 21.13 -11.38 -11.93
N GLN A 390 22.05 -11.21 -10.96
CA GLN A 390 22.65 -9.94 -10.57
C GLN A 390 21.57 -8.86 -10.28
N PHE A 391 20.55 -9.25 -9.53
CA PHE A 391 19.40 -8.40 -9.26
C PHE A 391 18.86 -8.63 -7.85
N PHE A 392 18.19 -7.63 -7.29
CA PHE A 392 17.45 -7.82 -6.04
C PHE A 392 16.08 -8.42 -6.33
N GLU A 393 15.75 -9.46 -5.58
CA GLU A 393 14.50 -10.21 -5.67
C GLU A 393 13.87 -10.37 -4.30
N ASP A 394 12.60 -10.72 -4.25
CA ASP A 394 11.96 -11.11 -3.01
C ASP A 394 12.49 -12.48 -2.55
N TYR A 395 12.56 -12.71 -1.24
CA TYR A 395 13.02 -13.98 -0.69
C TYR A 395 11.84 -14.88 -0.33
N ALA A 396 11.82 -16.11 -0.80
CA ALA A 396 10.80 -17.11 -0.50
C ALA A 396 11.16 -17.88 0.78
N ILE A 397 10.34 -17.71 1.82
CA ILE A 397 10.55 -18.32 3.14
C ILE A 397 10.51 -19.84 3.06
N THR A 398 9.69 -20.39 2.15
CA THR A 398 9.45 -21.83 2.00
C THR A 398 10.59 -22.58 1.34
N THR A 399 11.28 -21.94 0.38
CA THR A 399 12.39 -22.54 -0.37
C THR A 399 13.75 -22.15 0.19
N GLY A 400 13.81 -21.07 0.96
CA GLY A 400 15.08 -20.53 1.45
C GLY A 400 15.92 -19.86 0.37
N GLN A 401 15.30 -19.44 -0.75
CA GLN A 401 15.95 -18.83 -1.91
C GLN A 401 15.19 -17.58 -2.38
N THR A 402 15.76 -16.81 -3.27
CA THR A 402 15.04 -15.73 -3.97
C THR A 402 14.01 -16.33 -4.93
N THR A 403 13.02 -15.50 -5.29
CA THR A 403 11.85 -15.96 -6.07
C THR A 403 12.12 -16.20 -7.56
N GLY A 404 13.25 -15.76 -8.09
CA GLY A 404 13.53 -15.77 -9.54
C GLY A 404 12.71 -14.76 -10.33
N ARG A 405 11.95 -13.87 -9.66
CA ARG A 405 11.07 -12.89 -10.32
C ARG A 405 11.73 -11.53 -10.39
N LEU A 406 11.97 -11.07 -11.61
CA LEU A 406 12.58 -9.76 -11.86
C LEU A 406 11.49 -8.69 -11.84
N THR A 407 11.52 -7.86 -10.81
CA THR A 407 10.54 -6.77 -10.63
C THR A 407 11.23 -5.45 -10.31
N LEU A 408 10.59 -4.34 -10.61
CA LEU A 408 11.14 -3.02 -10.35
C LEU A 408 11.26 -2.69 -8.84
N ALA A 409 10.76 -3.54 -7.95
CA ALA A 409 11.03 -3.44 -6.52
C ALA A 409 12.54 -3.49 -6.18
N ALA A 410 13.35 -4.07 -7.09
CA ALA A 410 14.81 -4.15 -7.00
C ALA A 410 15.53 -2.79 -6.90
N VAL A 411 14.86 -1.69 -7.27
CA VAL A 411 15.45 -0.34 -7.17
C VAL A 411 15.42 0.22 -5.74
N THR A 412 14.64 -0.38 -4.84
CA THR A 412 14.46 0.16 -3.49
C THR A 412 15.71 0.08 -2.61
N PRO A 413 16.60 -0.94 -2.70
CA PRO A 413 17.91 -0.88 -2.04
C PRO A 413 18.78 0.30 -2.48
N LEU A 414 18.71 0.69 -3.76
CA LEU A 414 19.39 1.89 -4.28
C LEU A 414 18.73 3.17 -3.73
N TYR A 415 17.39 3.20 -3.73
CA TYR A 415 16.62 4.33 -3.21
C TYR A 415 16.95 4.67 -1.75
N VAL A 416 17.14 3.65 -0.90
CA VAL A 416 17.49 3.87 0.52
C VAL A 416 18.99 3.84 0.79
N GLY A 417 19.84 3.66 -0.23
CA GLY A 417 21.30 3.74 -0.15
C GLY A 417 21.98 2.57 0.57
N ILE A 418 21.45 1.34 0.42
CA ILE A 418 22.02 0.14 1.08
C ILE A 418 22.63 -0.88 0.12
N ALA A 419 22.49 -0.73 -1.19
CA ALA A 419 23.21 -1.57 -2.15
C ALA A 419 24.72 -1.32 -2.06
N THR A 420 25.56 -2.29 -2.47
CA THR A 420 26.96 -2.00 -2.75
C THR A 420 27.09 -1.33 -4.13
N ASP A 421 28.24 -0.72 -4.43
CA ASP A 421 28.46 -0.09 -5.73
C ASP A 421 28.36 -1.11 -6.87
N GLU A 422 28.85 -2.35 -6.66
CA GLU A 422 28.74 -3.44 -7.63
C GLU A 422 27.27 -3.87 -7.82
N GLN A 423 26.51 -3.95 -6.75
CA GLN A 423 25.08 -4.26 -6.83
C GLN A 423 24.30 -3.16 -7.55
N ALA A 424 24.63 -1.90 -7.26
CA ALA A 424 23.99 -0.76 -7.93
C ALA A 424 24.33 -0.73 -9.42
N ALA A 425 25.58 -1.01 -9.81
CA ALA A 425 26.02 -1.12 -11.20
C ALA A 425 25.25 -2.20 -11.96
N ALA A 426 25.13 -3.39 -11.37
CA ALA A 426 24.42 -4.50 -11.97
C ALA A 426 22.91 -4.21 -12.13
N VAL A 427 22.28 -3.60 -11.12
CA VAL A 427 20.87 -3.17 -11.20
C VAL A 427 20.72 -2.11 -12.29
N ALA A 428 21.58 -1.09 -12.36
CA ALA A 428 21.50 -0.05 -13.39
C ALA A 428 21.59 -0.64 -14.79
N GLN A 429 22.55 -1.54 -15.04
CA GLN A 429 22.71 -2.22 -16.34
C GLN A 429 21.45 -3.02 -16.71
N ARG A 430 20.85 -3.75 -15.75
CA ARG A 430 19.64 -4.52 -16.00
C ARG A 430 18.42 -3.63 -16.24
N LEU A 431 18.30 -2.52 -15.52
CA LEU A 431 17.22 -1.54 -15.77
C LEU A 431 17.29 -0.99 -17.19
N GLU A 432 18.47 -0.61 -17.66
CA GLU A 432 18.67 -0.08 -19.00
C GLU A 432 18.36 -1.12 -20.08
N LYS A 433 18.80 -2.38 -19.88
CA LYS A 433 18.67 -3.43 -20.86
C LYS A 433 17.27 -4.04 -20.92
N ASP A 434 16.67 -4.37 -19.76
CA ASP A 434 15.49 -5.24 -19.68
C ASP A 434 14.20 -4.46 -19.35
N PHE A 435 14.28 -3.38 -18.56
CA PHE A 435 13.10 -2.66 -18.07
C PHE A 435 12.80 -1.36 -18.79
N LEU A 436 13.82 -0.71 -19.38
CA LEU A 436 13.66 0.61 -19.99
C LEU A 436 12.98 0.52 -21.34
N GLN A 437 11.81 1.15 -21.44
CA GLN A 437 10.97 1.23 -22.61
C GLN A 437 10.84 2.68 -23.10
N PRO A 438 10.24 2.93 -24.28
CA PRO A 438 10.02 4.29 -24.79
C PRO A 438 9.33 5.23 -23.78
N GLY A 439 8.41 4.74 -22.96
CA GLY A 439 7.61 5.53 -22.03
C GLY A 439 8.09 5.54 -20.58
N GLY A 440 9.19 4.85 -20.24
CA GLY A 440 9.71 4.71 -18.87
C GLY A 440 10.07 3.26 -18.54
N LEU A 441 10.05 2.90 -17.24
CA LEU A 441 10.37 1.55 -16.77
C LEU A 441 9.13 0.69 -16.59
N LEU A 442 9.22 -0.57 -17.02
CA LEU A 442 8.24 -1.63 -16.70
C LEU A 442 8.22 -1.94 -15.21
N SER A 443 7.09 -2.37 -14.69
CA SER A 443 6.99 -2.88 -13.30
C SER A 443 7.59 -4.29 -13.16
N THR A 444 7.33 -5.16 -14.14
CA THR A 444 7.86 -6.52 -14.27
C THR A 444 8.12 -6.83 -15.75
N LEU A 445 8.74 -7.99 -16.02
CA LEU A 445 8.99 -8.45 -17.39
C LEU A 445 7.91 -9.43 -17.90
N ILE A 446 6.82 -9.62 -17.15
CA ILE A 446 5.73 -10.54 -17.46
C ILE A 446 4.51 -9.75 -17.97
N THR A 447 3.92 -10.21 -19.06
CA THR A 447 2.64 -9.69 -19.58
C THR A 447 1.55 -10.74 -19.38
N ASN A 448 0.61 -10.47 -18.47
CA ASN A 448 -0.46 -11.41 -18.10
C ASN A 448 -1.82 -10.72 -17.87
N GLY A 449 -1.94 -9.43 -18.18
CA GLY A 449 -3.15 -8.64 -17.97
C GLY A 449 -3.30 -8.08 -16.55
N GLN A 450 -2.40 -8.39 -15.62
CA GLN A 450 -2.40 -7.77 -14.30
C GLN A 450 -1.86 -6.34 -14.37
N GLN A 451 -2.46 -5.44 -13.59
CA GLN A 451 -2.14 -4.01 -13.71
C GLN A 451 -0.73 -3.62 -13.23
N TRP A 452 -0.11 -4.43 -12.36
CA TRP A 452 1.26 -4.21 -11.88
C TRP A 452 2.31 -5.01 -12.64
N ASP A 453 1.94 -5.56 -13.80
CA ASP A 453 2.84 -6.25 -14.73
C ASP A 453 3.00 -5.45 -16.04
N ALA A 454 3.91 -5.89 -16.91
CA ALA A 454 4.06 -5.32 -18.25
C ALA A 454 2.72 -5.34 -19.01
N PRO A 455 2.41 -4.31 -19.81
CA PRO A 455 3.30 -3.21 -20.26
C PRO A 455 3.26 -1.97 -19.35
N ASN A 456 2.67 -2.06 -18.13
CA ASN A 456 2.43 -0.89 -17.31
C ASN A 456 3.68 -0.44 -16.54
N GLY A 457 3.85 0.90 -16.48
CA GLY A 457 4.73 1.61 -15.59
C GLY A 457 3.93 2.50 -14.63
N TRP A 458 4.46 2.70 -13.43
CA TRP A 458 3.80 3.38 -12.32
C TRP A 458 4.66 4.48 -11.74
N ALA A 459 4.07 5.64 -11.51
CA ALA A 459 4.78 6.81 -10.99
C ALA A 459 5.64 6.56 -9.73
N PRO A 460 5.16 5.82 -8.71
CA PRO A 460 5.97 5.45 -7.55
C PRO A 460 7.27 4.74 -7.90
N LEU A 461 7.22 3.81 -8.84
CA LEU A 461 8.37 2.99 -9.21
C LEU A 461 9.39 3.77 -10.05
N GLN A 462 8.91 4.64 -10.96
CA GLN A 462 9.77 5.58 -11.68
C GLN A 462 10.54 6.48 -10.69
N TRP A 463 9.84 7.03 -9.70
CA TRP A 463 10.45 7.86 -8.66
C TRP A 463 11.54 7.13 -7.90
N PHE A 464 11.26 5.93 -7.41
CA PHE A 464 12.26 5.14 -6.67
C PHE A 464 13.48 4.81 -7.53
N ALA A 465 13.28 4.47 -8.81
CA ALA A 465 14.37 4.17 -9.73
C ALA A 465 15.24 5.41 -10.00
N ILE A 466 14.63 6.55 -10.33
CA ILE A 466 15.34 7.80 -10.63
C ILE A 466 16.16 8.25 -9.42
N VAL A 467 15.55 8.31 -8.24
CA VAL A 467 16.25 8.73 -7.02
C VAL A 467 17.33 7.71 -6.64
N GLY A 468 17.01 6.41 -6.74
CA GLY A 468 17.95 5.33 -6.42
C GLY A 468 19.20 5.36 -7.30
N LEU A 469 19.03 5.53 -8.61
CA LEU A 469 20.16 5.63 -9.56
C LEU A 469 21.06 6.84 -9.25
N ARG A 470 20.47 8.00 -8.93
CA ARG A 470 21.22 9.21 -8.55
C ARG A 470 22.03 9.02 -7.28
N ASN A 471 21.53 8.29 -6.31
CA ASN A 471 22.27 8.00 -5.08
C ASN A 471 23.61 7.30 -5.34
N TYR A 472 23.78 6.68 -6.53
CA TYR A 472 24.98 5.97 -6.95
C TYR A 472 25.65 6.59 -8.19
N GLY A 473 25.28 7.83 -8.58
CA GLY A 473 25.93 8.58 -9.67
C GLY A 473 25.52 8.15 -11.09
N TYR A 474 24.43 7.35 -11.25
CA TYR A 474 23.89 6.98 -12.57
C TYR A 474 22.95 8.06 -13.12
N ASP A 475 23.41 9.32 -13.13
CA ASP A 475 22.59 10.50 -13.45
C ASP A 475 22.06 10.49 -14.88
N THR A 476 22.86 10.00 -15.84
CA THR A 476 22.46 9.91 -17.26
C THR A 476 21.29 8.97 -17.46
N LEU A 477 21.35 7.76 -16.86
CA LEU A 477 20.24 6.80 -16.93
C LEU A 477 19.01 7.33 -16.19
N ALA A 478 19.19 7.92 -15.02
CA ALA A 478 18.12 8.56 -14.26
C ALA A 478 17.43 9.68 -15.05
N ALA A 479 18.20 10.53 -15.76
CA ALA A 479 17.66 11.56 -16.63
C ALA A 479 16.88 10.96 -17.81
N THR A 480 17.40 9.92 -18.45
CA THR A 480 16.73 9.21 -19.55
C THR A 480 15.37 8.65 -19.10
N ILE A 481 15.31 7.99 -17.96
CA ILE A 481 14.06 7.46 -17.39
C ILE A 481 13.09 8.60 -17.09
N ARG A 482 13.55 9.67 -16.43
CA ARG A 482 12.76 10.86 -16.14
C ARG A 482 12.14 11.45 -17.42
N ASP A 483 12.96 11.68 -18.43
CA ASP A 483 12.54 12.38 -19.65
C ASP A 483 11.53 11.55 -20.45
N ARG A 484 11.74 10.22 -20.56
CA ARG A 484 10.75 9.31 -21.18
C ARG A 484 9.43 9.30 -20.42
N TRP A 485 9.49 9.22 -19.08
CA TRP A 485 8.29 9.26 -18.25
C TRP A 485 7.52 10.57 -18.39
N LEU A 486 8.21 11.72 -18.35
CA LEU A 486 7.59 13.04 -18.54
C LEU A 486 6.96 13.17 -19.92
N ALA A 487 7.66 12.77 -20.97
CA ALA A 487 7.17 12.82 -22.34
C ALA A 487 5.89 11.99 -22.53
N THR A 488 5.83 10.78 -21.94
CA THR A 488 4.62 9.93 -21.95
C THR A 488 3.44 10.58 -21.23
N ASN A 489 3.67 11.16 -20.05
CA ASN A 489 2.64 11.88 -19.31
C ASN A 489 2.10 13.07 -20.13
N GLU A 490 2.98 13.86 -20.76
CA GLU A 490 2.63 15.00 -21.58
C GLU A 490 1.88 14.61 -22.85
N ALA A 491 2.30 13.54 -23.53
CA ALA A 491 1.62 13.02 -24.72
C ALA A 491 0.20 12.52 -24.42
N VAL A 492 0.02 11.78 -23.33
CA VAL A 492 -1.31 11.34 -22.88
C VAL A 492 -2.17 12.53 -22.46
N PHE A 493 -1.60 13.51 -21.76
CA PHE A 493 -2.30 14.72 -21.40
C PHE A 493 -2.72 15.55 -22.63
N ALA A 494 -1.87 15.70 -23.62
CA ALA A 494 -2.20 16.41 -24.86
C ALA A 494 -3.41 15.80 -25.58
N ASN A 495 -3.49 14.46 -25.61
CA ASN A 495 -4.57 13.72 -26.27
C ASN A 495 -5.85 13.61 -25.44
N LYS A 496 -5.75 13.37 -24.13
CA LYS A 496 -6.90 13.07 -23.26
C LYS A 496 -7.30 14.23 -22.36
N ARG A 497 -6.47 15.27 -22.25
CA ARG A 497 -6.60 16.40 -21.31
C ARG A 497 -6.75 15.95 -19.84
N LYS A 498 -6.14 14.81 -19.50
CA LYS A 498 -6.18 14.15 -18.19
C LYS A 498 -4.86 13.52 -17.86
N MET A 499 -4.47 13.55 -16.59
CA MET A 499 -3.43 12.70 -16.02
C MET A 499 -4.06 11.38 -15.59
N VAL A 500 -3.39 10.26 -15.83
CA VAL A 500 -3.94 8.92 -15.52
C VAL A 500 -3.14 8.19 -14.47
N GLU A 501 -3.71 7.12 -13.92
CA GLU A 501 -3.17 6.34 -12.82
C GLU A 501 -1.87 5.62 -13.17
N LYS A 502 -1.82 5.01 -14.37
CA LYS A 502 -0.72 4.19 -14.89
C LYS A 502 -0.60 4.34 -16.41
N TYR A 503 0.57 4.03 -16.93
CA TYR A 503 0.87 4.20 -18.35
C TYR A 503 1.41 2.90 -18.95
N ASP A 504 1.03 2.61 -20.18
CA ASP A 504 1.72 1.63 -21.02
C ASP A 504 3.05 2.25 -21.47
N VAL A 505 4.14 1.80 -20.87
CA VAL A 505 5.47 2.36 -21.15
C VAL A 505 6.10 1.78 -22.42
N VAL A 506 5.54 0.71 -22.96
CA VAL A 506 5.99 0.11 -24.24
C VAL A 506 5.51 0.97 -25.40
N THR A 507 4.23 1.33 -25.42
CA THR A 507 3.60 2.15 -26.46
C THR A 507 3.59 3.65 -26.14
N ALA A 508 4.10 4.06 -24.97
CA ALA A 508 4.07 5.42 -24.45
C ALA A 508 2.66 6.03 -24.45
N SER A 509 1.69 5.27 -23.96
CA SER A 509 0.26 5.62 -23.96
C SER A 509 -0.39 5.40 -22.59
N ALA A 510 -1.71 5.62 -22.48
CA ALA A 510 -2.45 5.33 -21.27
C ALA A 510 -2.48 3.83 -20.98
N GLY A 511 -2.21 3.44 -19.74
CA GLY A 511 -2.16 2.04 -19.30
C GLY A 511 -3.53 1.37 -19.20
N GLY A 512 -3.53 0.08 -18.84
CA GLY A 512 -4.74 -0.73 -18.73
C GLY A 512 -4.57 -1.92 -17.78
N GLY A 513 -5.52 -2.84 -17.83
CA GLY A 513 -5.53 -4.06 -17.00
C GLY A 513 -6.02 -3.85 -15.57
N GLY A 514 -6.15 -4.97 -14.84
CA GLY A 514 -6.57 -4.99 -13.45
C GLY A 514 -8.08 -5.11 -13.22
N GLU A 515 -8.49 -5.00 -11.95
CA GLU A 515 -9.86 -5.26 -11.49
C GLU A 515 -10.84 -4.11 -11.78
N TYR A 516 -10.36 -2.93 -12.18
CA TYR A 516 -11.20 -1.74 -12.41
C TYR A 516 -10.67 -0.89 -13.58
N PRO A 517 -11.53 -0.04 -14.18
CA PRO A 517 -11.11 0.85 -15.27
C PRO A 517 -10.01 1.83 -14.85
N LEU A 518 -9.19 2.25 -15.82
CA LEU A 518 -8.15 3.27 -15.62
C LEU A 518 -8.73 4.54 -14.99
N GLN A 519 -8.09 5.02 -13.93
CA GLN A 519 -8.53 6.19 -13.18
C GLN A 519 -7.89 7.49 -13.69
N ASP A 520 -8.65 8.59 -13.62
CA ASP A 520 -8.25 9.92 -14.09
C ASP A 520 -7.78 10.82 -12.95
N GLY A 521 -6.95 11.83 -13.28
CA GLY A 521 -6.55 12.89 -12.36
C GLY A 521 -5.72 12.41 -11.17
N PHE A 522 -4.92 11.36 -11.37
CA PHE A 522 -4.42 10.53 -10.29
C PHE A 522 -3.25 11.17 -9.52
N GLY A 523 -3.42 11.29 -8.21
CA GLY A 523 -2.58 12.08 -7.32
C GLY A 523 -1.09 11.72 -7.31
N TRP A 524 -0.70 10.43 -7.33
CA TRP A 524 0.72 10.05 -7.36
C TRP A 524 1.39 10.39 -8.69
N THR A 525 0.67 10.23 -9.83
CA THR A 525 1.17 10.66 -11.13
C THR A 525 1.39 12.17 -11.14
N ASN A 526 0.38 12.92 -10.67
CA ASN A 526 0.47 14.38 -10.57
C ASN A 526 1.66 14.81 -9.73
N GLY A 527 1.88 14.14 -8.60
CA GLY A 527 2.94 14.50 -7.66
C GLY A 527 4.34 14.21 -8.19
N VAL A 528 4.56 13.02 -8.72
CA VAL A 528 5.85 12.63 -9.32
C VAL A 528 6.13 13.45 -10.58
N TYR A 529 5.12 13.65 -11.44
CA TYR A 529 5.27 14.48 -12.63
C TYR A 529 5.69 15.92 -12.28
N ALA A 530 4.99 16.58 -11.32
CA ALA A 530 5.32 17.95 -10.95
C ALA A 530 6.74 18.07 -10.39
N ALA A 531 7.14 17.16 -9.49
CA ALA A 531 8.48 17.18 -8.90
C ALA A 531 9.58 16.99 -9.95
N LEU A 532 9.42 16.02 -10.87
CA LEU A 532 10.40 15.74 -11.92
C LEU A 532 10.42 16.82 -13.00
N LYS A 533 9.26 17.44 -13.32
CA LYS A 533 9.16 18.49 -14.32
C LYS A 533 9.81 19.79 -13.85
N ASP A 534 9.57 20.19 -12.60
CA ASP A 534 10.19 21.38 -12.04
C ASP A 534 11.72 21.23 -11.96
N GLU A 535 12.19 20.02 -11.63
CA GLU A 535 13.62 19.68 -11.68
C GLU A 535 14.19 19.80 -13.11
N GLN A 536 13.50 19.25 -14.13
CA GLN A 536 13.92 19.33 -15.54
C GLN A 536 14.04 20.78 -16.00
N LEU A 537 13.16 21.66 -15.52
CA LEU A 537 13.16 23.09 -15.84
C LEU A 537 14.16 23.90 -15.01
N GLY A 538 14.90 23.28 -14.09
CA GLY A 538 15.85 23.97 -13.20
C GLY A 538 15.17 24.86 -12.16
N VAL A 539 13.87 24.63 -11.88
CA VAL A 539 13.15 25.33 -10.81
C VAL A 539 13.64 24.81 -9.48
N ALA A 540 14.31 25.65 -8.69
CA ALA A 540 14.78 25.26 -7.36
C ALA A 540 13.61 24.80 -6.49
N GLN A 541 13.71 23.60 -5.92
CA GLN A 541 12.80 23.16 -4.89
C GLN A 541 13.02 24.00 -3.64
N GLN A 542 12.15 24.97 -3.39
CA GLN A 542 12.17 25.85 -2.22
C GLN A 542 11.89 25.10 -0.92
#